data_8921ae8d4dcb043679465cf1f23b2816
#
_entry.id   8921ae8d4dcb043679465cf1f23b2816
#
_cell.length_a   1.000
_cell.length_b   1.000
_cell.length_c   1.000
_cell.angle_alpha   90.00
_cell.angle_beta   90.00
_cell.angle_gamma   90.00
#
_symmetry.space_group_name_H-M   'P 1'
#
loop_
_entity.id
_entity.type
_entity.pdbx_description
1 polymer ?
#
loop_
_entity_poly.entity_id
_entity_poly.type
_entity_poly.pdbx_seq_one_letter_code
_entity_poly.pdbx_strand_id
1 'polypeptide(L)'
;MKIPKPIQRGSSWRIIVTFDKQRYSATRDTAKECEQWAYNKLLELRSGKKAIEQGEKLNYPFRELCARYYQEHGRHMRSARTINFKIKNLDRIAPNLADKSIYDFKPADIAEWRNNRKKEVKIATLRNEHAIYSAVFTYAMKELFLIDSNVWHAVTMPSKEKSRSQRITEEDQELLLKALSWDGSTTPETSRHYVAWAFRFALETAMRQGEILAMRRKDIKEGFVHLPMTKNGESRNVPLSGEAKRLLSLLPKGTDKLLPIDKQICCATWMRAKKRAGLSHINFHDSRHEAITRMVKVRKLPVEVLAKITGHKTISMLVNTYYNPDAQDLVEMFNDSES
;
A
#
# COMPACT_ATOMS: atom_id res chain seq x y z
N MET A 1 -5.32 -40.68 3.28
CA MET A 1 -4.45 -40.67 4.45
C MET A 1 -5.34 -40.54 5.68
N LYS A 2 -5.23 -41.43 6.68
CA LYS A 2 -6.09 -41.35 7.88
C LYS A 2 -5.41 -40.38 8.87
N ILE A 3 -6.00 -39.22 9.09
CA ILE A 3 -5.54 -38.25 10.08
C ILE A 3 -6.19 -38.61 11.42
N PRO A 4 -5.44 -38.64 12.53
CA PRO A 4 -6.01 -38.84 13.87
C PRO A 4 -7.00 -37.73 14.19
N LYS A 5 -8.02 -38.04 15.03
CA LYS A 5 -8.95 -36.99 15.51
C LYS A 5 -8.31 -36.21 16.65
N PRO A 6 -8.42 -34.89 16.66
CA PRO A 6 -7.99 -34.05 17.78
C PRO A 6 -8.83 -34.34 19.03
N ILE A 7 -8.22 -34.22 20.20
CA ILE A 7 -8.87 -34.39 21.51
C ILE A 7 -8.89 -33.03 22.22
N GLN A 8 -10.06 -32.61 22.65
CA GLN A 8 -10.22 -31.37 23.41
C GLN A 8 -9.67 -31.51 24.83
N ARG A 9 -8.89 -30.52 25.27
CA ARG A 9 -8.36 -30.42 26.65
C ARG A 9 -8.56 -29.00 27.18
N GLY A 10 -9.61 -28.81 27.95
CA GLY A 10 -10.00 -27.48 28.41
C GLY A 10 -10.36 -26.56 27.25
N SER A 11 -9.73 -25.40 27.18
CA SER A 11 -9.91 -24.42 26.10
C SER A 11 -9.09 -24.69 24.81
N SER A 12 -8.26 -25.75 24.82
CA SER A 12 -7.37 -26.07 23.69
C SER A 12 -7.61 -27.49 23.15
N TRP A 13 -7.08 -27.76 21.97
CA TRP A 13 -7.14 -29.05 21.29
C TRP A 13 -5.75 -29.66 21.16
N ARG A 14 -5.64 -30.95 21.39
CA ARG A 14 -4.39 -31.71 21.21
C ARG A 14 -4.58 -32.80 20.18
N ILE A 15 -3.56 -32.99 19.34
CA ILE A 15 -3.47 -34.08 18.36
C ILE A 15 -2.14 -34.82 18.51
N ILE A 16 -2.17 -36.12 18.27
CA ILE A 16 -0.99 -36.98 18.29
C ILE A 16 -0.92 -37.71 16.96
N VAL A 17 0.19 -37.59 16.29
CA VAL A 17 0.52 -38.31 15.06
C VAL A 17 1.61 -39.32 15.38
N THR A 18 1.43 -40.58 14.96
CA THR A 18 2.47 -41.62 15.07
C THR A 18 3.00 -41.93 13.65
N PHE A 19 4.30 -41.81 13.49
CA PHE A 19 4.99 -42.12 12.27
C PHE A 19 6.28 -42.88 12.62
N ASP A 20 6.48 -44.04 12.00
CA ASP A 20 7.66 -44.87 12.19
C ASP A 20 7.97 -45.16 13.69
N LYS A 21 6.93 -45.54 14.44
CA LYS A 21 6.96 -45.78 15.92
C LYS A 21 7.26 -44.57 16.79
N GLN A 22 7.53 -43.37 16.22
CA GLN A 22 7.68 -42.13 16.95
C GLN A 22 6.37 -41.35 17.04
N ARG A 23 6.12 -40.73 18.18
CA ARG A 23 4.94 -39.92 18.44
C ARG A 23 5.27 -38.45 18.40
N TYR A 24 4.52 -37.72 17.58
CA TYR A 24 4.59 -36.27 17.47
C TYR A 24 3.27 -35.68 17.96
N SER A 25 3.27 -34.65 18.78
CA SER A 25 2.05 -34.03 19.26
C SER A 25 2.09 -32.52 19.16
N ALA A 26 0.92 -31.91 18.95
CA ALA A 26 0.73 -30.46 18.99
C ALA A 26 -0.53 -30.12 19.77
N THR A 27 -0.55 -28.95 20.39
CA THR A 27 -1.72 -28.32 20.98
C THR A 27 -2.01 -27.02 20.24
N ARG A 28 -3.29 -26.79 19.92
CA ARG A 28 -3.78 -25.62 19.16
C ARG A 28 -5.10 -25.14 19.76
N ASP A 29 -5.53 -23.95 19.37
CA ASP A 29 -6.76 -23.35 19.86
C ASP A 29 -8.01 -23.98 19.25
N THR A 30 -7.89 -24.57 18.06
CA THR A 30 -9.01 -25.23 17.37
C THR A 30 -8.67 -26.65 16.89
N ALA A 31 -9.71 -27.48 16.78
CA ALA A 31 -9.60 -28.83 16.23
C ALA A 31 -9.06 -28.82 14.79
N LYS A 32 -9.52 -27.84 13.98
CA LYS A 32 -9.12 -27.69 12.57
C LYS A 32 -7.62 -27.38 12.42
N GLU A 33 -7.04 -26.57 13.30
CA GLU A 33 -5.61 -26.29 13.32
C GLU A 33 -4.79 -27.53 13.69
N CYS A 34 -5.29 -28.32 14.61
CA CYS A 34 -4.68 -29.61 14.96
C CYS A 34 -4.67 -30.58 13.76
N GLU A 35 -5.78 -30.70 13.03
CA GLU A 35 -5.89 -31.56 11.84
C GLU A 35 -4.94 -31.09 10.72
N GLN A 36 -4.87 -29.79 10.50
CA GLN A 36 -3.96 -29.19 9.53
C GLN A 36 -2.50 -29.44 9.89
N TRP A 37 -2.12 -29.25 11.17
CA TRP A 37 -0.80 -29.57 11.65
C TRP A 37 -0.45 -31.05 11.44
N ALA A 38 -1.36 -31.96 11.77
CA ALA A 38 -1.15 -33.40 11.61
C ALA A 38 -0.96 -33.79 10.14
N TYR A 39 -1.73 -33.20 9.23
CA TYR A 39 -1.59 -33.39 7.80
C TYR A 39 -0.19 -32.95 7.30
N ASN A 40 0.21 -31.76 7.66
CA ASN A 40 1.50 -31.19 7.27
C ASN A 40 2.67 -32.00 7.87
N LYS A 41 2.56 -32.39 9.15
CA LYS A 41 3.58 -33.19 9.82
C LYS A 41 3.75 -34.57 9.17
N LEU A 42 2.65 -35.24 8.80
CA LEU A 42 2.73 -36.50 8.08
C LEU A 42 3.32 -36.36 6.67
N LEU A 43 3.05 -35.24 5.97
CA LEU A 43 3.67 -34.95 4.68
C LEU A 43 5.18 -34.72 4.85
N GLU A 44 5.58 -33.92 5.81
CA GLU A 44 6.99 -33.65 6.15
C GLU A 44 7.75 -34.94 6.47
N LEU A 45 7.20 -35.79 7.37
CA LEU A 45 7.83 -37.03 7.76
C LEU A 45 7.93 -38.03 6.61
N ARG A 46 6.96 -38.06 5.70
CA ARG A 46 7.00 -38.94 4.50
C ARG A 46 7.96 -38.42 3.45
N SER A 47 7.99 -37.12 3.19
CA SER A 47 8.94 -36.49 2.27
C SER A 47 10.37 -36.59 2.82
N GLY A 48 10.54 -36.34 4.13
CA GLY A 48 11.81 -36.52 4.83
C GLY A 48 12.31 -37.97 4.81
N LYS A 49 11.43 -38.96 5.00
CA LYS A 49 11.80 -40.36 4.90
C LYS A 49 12.23 -40.74 3.47
N LYS A 50 11.51 -40.28 2.43
CA LYS A 50 11.90 -40.46 1.05
C LYS A 50 13.25 -39.80 0.72
N ALA A 51 13.43 -38.55 1.20
CA ALA A 51 14.66 -37.79 0.99
C ALA A 51 15.87 -38.47 1.72
N ILE A 52 15.64 -38.96 2.96
CA ILE A 52 16.66 -39.69 3.73
C ILE A 52 16.99 -41.03 3.07
N GLU A 53 16.00 -41.80 2.60
CA GLU A 53 16.18 -43.05 1.91
C GLU A 53 16.90 -42.87 0.55
N GLN A 54 16.78 -41.72 -0.09
CA GLN A 54 17.41 -41.36 -1.35
C GLN A 54 18.69 -40.53 -1.18
N GLY A 55 19.08 -40.18 0.05
CA GLY A 55 20.19 -39.27 0.33
C GLY A 55 19.93 -37.81 -0.13
N GLU A 56 18.70 -37.50 -0.49
CA GLU A 56 18.31 -36.17 -0.98
C GLU A 56 17.96 -35.25 0.20
N LYS A 57 18.53 -34.06 0.14
CA LYS A 57 18.19 -32.99 1.08
C LYS A 57 16.77 -32.52 0.81
N LEU A 58 15.96 -32.32 1.86
CA LEU A 58 14.64 -31.68 1.75
C LEU A 58 14.76 -30.39 0.93
N ASN A 59 14.07 -30.35 -0.20
CA ASN A 59 14.06 -29.21 -1.09
C ASN A 59 12.64 -28.69 -1.28
N TYR A 60 12.42 -27.42 -0.93
CA TYR A 60 11.19 -26.68 -1.25
C TYR A 60 11.58 -25.30 -1.77
N PRO A 61 11.62 -25.12 -3.10
CA PRO A 61 12.09 -23.88 -3.70
C PRO A 61 11.27 -22.68 -3.29
N PHE A 62 11.92 -21.54 -3.04
CA PHE A 62 11.26 -20.32 -2.63
C PHE A 62 10.21 -19.84 -3.65
N ARG A 63 10.45 -20.03 -4.95
CA ARG A 63 9.48 -19.71 -6.01
C ARG A 63 8.16 -20.48 -5.86
N GLU A 64 8.20 -21.74 -5.44
CA GLU A 64 7.01 -22.56 -5.23
C GLU A 64 6.23 -22.07 -4.01
N LEU A 65 6.93 -21.74 -2.93
CA LEU A 65 6.30 -21.14 -1.76
C LEU A 65 5.65 -19.79 -2.10
N CYS A 66 6.32 -18.94 -2.89
CA CYS A 66 5.76 -17.69 -3.37
C CYS A 66 4.49 -17.88 -4.21
N ALA A 67 4.50 -18.85 -5.13
CA ALA A 67 3.36 -19.17 -5.97
C ALA A 67 2.17 -19.67 -5.12
N ARG A 68 2.43 -20.57 -4.17
CA ARG A 68 1.42 -21.08 -3.24
C ARG A 68 0.83 -19.97 -2.36
N TYR A 69 1.68 -19.13 -1.77
CA TYR A 69 1.23 -17.96 -1.00
C TYR A 69 0.31 -17.04 -1.81
N TYR A 70 0.65 -16.79 -3.08
CA TYR A 70 -0.20 -15.96 -3.92
C TYR A 70 -1.56 -16.61 -4.16
N GLN A 71 -1.61 -17.89 -4.44
CA GLN A 71 -2.86 -18.62 -4.70
C GLN A 71 -3.77 -18.70 -3.47
N GLU A 72 -3.21 -18.91 -2.29
CA GLU A 72 -4.00 -19.13 -1.08
C GLU A 72 -4.35 -17.80 -0.36
N HIS A 73 -3.45 -16.79 -0.39
CA HIS A 73 -3.60 -15.52 0.32
C HIS A 73 -3.48 -14.28 -0.55
N GLY A 74 -2.38 -14.17 -1.29
CA GLY A 74 -2.00 -12.93 -1.96
C GLY A 74 -3.05 -12.40 -2.95
N ARG A 75 -3.76 -13.28 -3.65
CA ARG A 75 -4.78 -12.93 -4.65
C ARG A 75 -6.02 -12.25 -4.04
N HIS A 76 -6.28 -12.47 -2.76
CA HIS A 76 -7.42 -11.89 -2.04
C HIS A 76 -7.09 -10.54 -1.38
N MET A 77 -5.82 -10.15 -1.38
CA MET A 77 -5.37 -8.88 -0.80
C MET A 77 -5.61 -7.70 -1.74
N ARG A 78 -5.83 -6.52 -1.18
CA ARG A 78 -5.87 -5.26 -1.97
C ARG A 78 -4.60 -5.01 -2.78
N SER A 79 -3.46 -5.54 -2.34
CA SER A 79 -2.16 -5.49 -3.00
C SER A 79 -1.90 -6.63 -3.98
N ALA A 80 -2.89 -7.47 -4.30
CA ALA A 80 -2.76 -8.67 -5.12
C ALA A 80 -1.96 -8.43 -6.42
N ARG A 81 -2.25 -7.33 -7.15
CA ARG A 81 -1.53 -6.97 -8.38
C ARG A 81 -0.03 -6.74 -8.13
N THR A 82 0.32 -6.07 -7.02
CA THR A 82 1.72 -5.79 -6.66
C THR A 82 2.43 -7.06 -6.23
N ILE A 83 1.77 -7.89 -5.40
CA ILE A 83 2.30 -9.18 -4.95
C ILE A 83 2.55 -10.08 -6.15
N ASN A 84 1.57 -10.24 -7.04
CA ASN A 84 1.70 -11.04 -8.26
C ASN A 84 2.87 -10.58 -9.14
N PHE A 85 2.97 -9.25 -9.34
CA PHE A 85 4.08 -8.69 -10.12
C PHE A 85 5.45 -9.04 -9.51
N LYS A 86 5.61 -8.95 -8.18
CA LYS A 86 6.86 -9.26 -7.50
C LYS A 86 7.20 -10.75 -7.56
N ILE A 87 6.20 -11.61 -7.39
CA ILE A 87 6.37 -13.08 -7.48
C ILE A 87 6.71 -13.51 -8.91
N LYS A 88 5.98 -12.99 -9.91
CA LYS A 88 6.27 -13.33 -11.33
C LYS A 88 7.63 -12.83 -11.83
N ASN A 89 8.18 -11.82 -11.18
CA ASN A 89 9.51 -11.29 -11.52
C ASN A 89 10.59 -11.70 -10.50
N LEU A 90 10.40 -12.82 -9.79
CA LEU A 90 11.29 -13.25 -8.73
C LEU A 90 12.71 -13.46 -9.24
N ASP A 91 12.87 -14.08 -10.43
CA ASP A 91 14.19 -14.31 -11.06
C ASP A 91 14.98 -13.02 -11.30
N ARG A 92 14.30 -11.94 -11.61
CA ARG A 92 14.92 -10.62 -11.78
C ARG A 92 15.15 -9.89 -10.46
N ILE A 93 14.24 -10.08 -9.49
CA ILE A 93 14.27 -9.34 -8.21
C ILE A 93 15.20 -10.01 -7.21
N ALA A 94 15.22 -11.33 -7.19
CA ALA A 94 15.96 -12.14 -6.23
C ALA A 94 16.50 -13.44 -6.89
N PRO A 95 17.35 -13.32 -7.94
CA PRO A 95 17.80 -14.47 -8.74
C PRO A 95 18.45 -15.57 -7.88
N ASN A 96 19.33 -15.20 -6.96
CA ASN A 96 20.04 -16.14 -6.10
C ASN A 96 19.15 -16.80 -5.03
N LEU A 97 17.91 -16.31 -4.84
CA LEU A 97 16.97 -16.82 -3.84
C LEU A 97 15.84 -17.64 -4.46
N ALA A 98 15.54 -17.42 -5.75
CA ALA A 98 14.35 -17.96 -6.39
C ALA A 98 14.25 -19.50 -6.29
N ASP A 99 15.33 -20.21 -6.57
CA ASP A 99 15.39 -21.67 -6.57
C ASP A 99 16.01 -22.25 -5.29
N LYS A 100 16.40 -21.38 -4.35
CA LYS A 100 16.94 -21.82 -3.07
C LYS A 100 15.86 -22.47 -2.24
N SER A 101 16.18 -23.62 -1.62
CA SER A 101 15.27 -24.25 -0.66
C SER A 101 15.00 -23.35 0.53
N ILE A 102 13.74 -23.22 0.95
CA ILE A 102 13.35 -22.41 2.13
C ILE A 102 14.05 -22.87 3.41
N TYR A 103 14.45 -24.12 3.48
CA TYR A 103 15.18 -24.70 4.62
C TYR A 103 16.66 -24.29 4.68
N ASP A 104 17.21 -23.80 3.56
CA ASP A 104 18.62 -23.41 3.42
C ASP A 104 18.83 -21.90 3.53
N PHE A 105 17.76 -21.13 3.71
CA PHE A 105 17.87 -19.68 3.86
C PHE A 105 18.62 -19.28 5.13
N LYS A 106 19.59 -18.40 4.96
CA LYS A 106 20.35 -17.79 6.06
C LYS A 106 20.16 -16.27 6.05
N PRO A 107 20.30 -15.58 7.18
CA PRO A 107 20.29 -14.12 7.20
C PRO A 107 21.29 -13.48 6.22
N ALA A 108 22.44 -14.13 6.00
CA ALA A 108 23.45 -13.67 5.06
C ALA A 108 22.92 -13.59 3.61
N ASP A 109 22.13 -14.56 3.17
CA ASP A 109 21.56 -14.58 1.83
C ASP A 109 20.64 -13.35 1.59
N ILE A 110 19.83 -13.04 2.59
CA ILE A 110 18.90 -11.90 2.54
C ILE A 110 19.67 -10.58 2.62
N ALA A 111 20.73 -10.52 3.43
CA ALA A 111 21.59 -9.35 3.52
C ALA A 111 22.33 -9.10 2.20
N GLU A 112 22.81 -10.14 1.54
CA GLU A 112 23.42 -10.04 0.21
C GLU A 112 22.40 -9.54 -0.83
N TRP A 113 21.21 -10.18 -0.90
CA TRP A 113 20.13 -9.73 -1.76
C TRP A 113 19.79 -8.25 -1.50
N ARG A 114 19.61 -7.83 -0.25
CA ARG A 114 19.34 -6.45 0.13
C ARG A 114 20.42 -5.50 -0.39
N ASN A 115 21.70 -5.85 -0.20
CA ASN A 115 22.82 -4.99 -0.57
C ASN A 115 22.93 -4.83 -2.10
N ASN A 116 22.68 -5.89 -2.86
CA ASN A 116 22.67 -5.85 -4.31
C ASN A 116 21.45 -5.08 -4.82
N ARG A 117 20.28 -5.41 -4.30
CA ARG A 117 19.02 -4.78 -4.74
C ARG A 117 18.93 -3.30 -4.43
N LYS A 118 19.57 -2.84 -3.33
CA LYS A 118 19.67 -1.42 -2.98
C LYS A 118 20.34 -0.57 -4.06
N LYS A 119 21.24 -1.15 -4.87
CA LYS A 119 21.92 -0.45 -5.98
C LYS A 119 20.98 -0.20 -7.18
N GLU A 120 19.90 -1.00 -7.31
CA GLU A 120 19.02 -1.01 -8.48
C GLU A 120 17.71 -0.26 -8.25
N VAL A 121 17.23 -0.20 -7.01
CA VAL A 121 15.91 0.35 -6.70
C VAL A 121 15.94 1.29 -5.50
N LYS A 122 14.93 2.17 -5.42
CA LYS A 122 14.72 3.05 -4.26
C LYS A 122 14.46 2.24 -2.99
N ILE A 123 14.87 2.77 -1.84
CA ILE A 123 14.68 2.13 -0.52
C ILE A 123 13.21 1.76 -0.27
N ALA A 124 12.25 2.59 -0.68
CA ALA A 124 10.83 2.27 -0.54
C ALA A 124 10.42 1.01 -1.32
N THR A 125 10.97 0.79 -2.52
CA THR A 125 10.73 -0.42 -3.33
C THR A 125 11.36 -1.64 -2.69
N LEU A 126 12.61 -1.53 -2.24
CA LEU A 126 13.34 -2.58 -1.54
C LEU A 126 12.60 -3.04 -0.28
N ARG A 127 12.13 -2.08 0.54
CA ARG A 127 11.35 -2.39 1.75
C ARG A 127 10.01 -3.07 1.43
N ASN A 128 9.35 -2.68 0.34
CA ASN A 128 8.12 -3.34 -0.11
C ASN A 128 8.38 -4.79 -0.57
N GLU A 129 9.46 -5.04 -1.30
CA GLU A 129 9.87 -6.38 -1.72
C GLU A 129 10.18 -7.25 -0.49
N HIS A 130 10.98 -6.74 0.44
CA HIS A 130 11.26 -7.42 1.70
C HIS A 130 9.99 -7.76 2.48
N ALA A 131 9.06 -6.84 2.60
CA ALA A 131 7.80 -7.06 3.32
C ALA A 131 6.96 -8.18 2.69
N ILE A 132 6.91 -8.26 1.35
CA ILE A 132 6.20 -9.32 0.63
C ILE A 132 6.86 -10.67 0.88
N TYR A 133 8.18 -10.76 0.74
CA TYR A 133 8.90 -12.03 0.91
C TYR A 133 8.93 -12.49 2.39
N SER A 134 9.02 -11.54 3.32
CA SER A 134 8.85 -11.84 4.73
C SER A 134 7.44 -12.37 5.05
N ALA A 135 6.39 -11.81 4.41
CA ALA A 135 5.03 -12.34 4.56
C ALA A 135 4.88 -13.77 4.02
N VAL A 136 5.57 -14.10 2.93
CA VAL A 136 5.63 -15.48 2.38
C VAL A 136 6.26 -16.44 3.40
N PHE A 137 7.35 -16.05 4.06
CA PHE A 137 7.96 -16.86 5.11
C PHE A 137 7.10 -16.94 6.38
N THR A 138 6.41 -15.85 6.74
CA THR A 138 5.44 -15.89 7.85
C THR A 138 4.30 -16.87 7.57
N TYR A 139 3.82 -16.93 6.33
CA TYR A 139 2.83 -17.91 5.89
C TYR A 139 3.37 -19.34 6.00
N ALA A 140 4.61 -19.59 5.53
CA ALA A 140 5.25 -20.90 5.68
C ALA A 140 5.39 -21.33 7.14
N MET A 141 5.69 -20.38 8.03
CA MET A 141 5.84 -20.63 9.46
C MET A 141 4.49 -20.85 10.17
N LYS A 142 3.50 -19.97 9.93
CA LYS A 142 2.26 -19.94 10.73
C LYS A 142 1.13 -20.79 10.17
N GLU A 143 1.05 -20.92 8.86
CA GLU A 143 -0.05 -21.61 8.19
C GLU A 143 0.37 -23.00 7.68
N LEU A 144 1.62 -23.13 7.20
CA LEU A 144 2.10 -24.39 6.65
C LEU A 144 2.96 -25.19 7.64
N PHE A 145 3.47 -24.54 8.69
CA PHE A 145 4.35 -25.14 9.70
C PHE A 145 5.58 -25.85 9.09
N LEU A 146 6.12 -25.27 8.01
CA LEU A 146 7.28 -25.80 7.30
C LEU A 146 8.60 -25.36 7.92
N ILE A 147 8.61 -24.23 8.60
CA ILE A 147 9.79 -23.61 9.23
C ILE A 147 9.42 -23.08 10.62
N ASP A 148 10.37 -23.05 11.55
CA ASP A 148 10.14 -22.63 12.91
C ASP A 148 10.31 -21.11 13.10
N SER A 149 11.02 -20.45 12.20
CA SER A 149 11.30 -19.01 12.30
C SER A 149 11.36 -18.34 10.93
N ASN A 150 11.06 -17.04 10.92
CA ASN A 150 11.15 -16.25 9.70
C ASN A 150 12.50 -15.53 9.64
N VAL A 151 13.41 -16.07 8.84
CA VAL A 151 14.77 -15.56 8.66
C VAL A 151 14.84 -14.12 8.11
N TRP A 152 13.79 -13.62 7.42
CA TRP A 152 13.72 -12.25 6.93
C TRP A 152 13.67 -11.23 8.07
N HIS A 153 13.17 -11.62 9.26
CA HIS A 153 13.12 -10.72 10.42
C HIS A 153 14.51 -10.46 11.03
N ALA A 154 15.47 -11.33 10.78
CA ALA A 154 16.84 -11.16 11.29
C ALA A 154 17.64 -10.08 10.53
N VAL A 155 17.14 -9.59 9.39
CA VAL A 155 17.86 -8.62 8.55
C VAL A 155 17.29 -7.23 8.66
N THR A 156 18.10 -6.30 9.18
CA THR A 156 17.71 -4.88 9.28
C THR A 156 17.65 -4.24 7.89
N MET A 157 16.53 -3.57 7.62
CA MET A 157 16.33 -2.83 6.38
C MET A 157 16.72 -1.35 6.54
N PRO A 158 17.24 -0.71 5.49
CA PRO A 158 17.53 0.73 5.53
C PRO A 158 16.32 1.54 5.99
N SER A 159 16.54 2.62 6.74
CA SER A 159 15.47 3.53 7.18
C SER A 159 14.68 4.10 5.99
N LYS A 160 13.42 4.43 6.22
CA LYS A 160 12.63 5.13 5.22
C LYS A 160 13.22 6.51 4.95
N GLU A 161 13.27 6.89 3.67
CA GLU A 161 13.53 8.28 3.31
C GLU A 161 12.42 9.18 3.88
N LYS A 162 12.80 10.42 4.23
CA LYS A 162 11.80 11.43 4.64
C LYS A 162 10.77 11.60 3.54
N SER A 163 9.52 11.80 3.93
CA SER A 163 8.45 12.09 2.98
C SER A 163 8.76 13.41 2.25
N ARG A 164 8.39 13.47 0.97
CA ARG A 164 8.52 14.71 0.20
C ARG A 164 7.61 15.79 0.80
N SER A 165 8.16 16.99 0.92
CA SER A 165 7.42 18.19 1.31
C SER A 165 7.31 19.19 0.14
N GLN A 166 7.14 18.68 -1.09
CA GLN A 166 7.10 19.52 -2.29
C GLN A 166 5.86 20.41 -2.25
N ARG A 167 6.08 21.72 -2.24
CA ARG A 167 5.04 22.75 -2.40
C ARG A 167 4.76 22.98 -3.89
N ILE A 168 3.57 23.47 -4.18
CA ILE A 168 3.15 23.90 -5.51
C ILE A 168 2.74 25.37 -5.41
N THR A 169 3.59 26.24 -5.95
CA THR A 169 3.34 27.69 -5.94
C THR A 169 2.20 28.06 -6.89
N GLU A 170 1.70 29.28 -6.83
CA GLU A 170 0.71 29.78 -7.77
C GLU A 170 1.27 29.83 -9.19
N GLU A 171 2.53 30.23 -9.34
CA GLU A 171 3.25 30.20 -10.61
C GLU A 171 3.35 28.78 -11.20
N ASP A 172 3.70 27.78 -10.37
CA ASP A 172 3.69 26.36 -10.80
C ASP A 172 2.32 25.92 -11.30
N GLN A 173 1.23 26.36 -10.62
CA GLN A 173 -0.13 26.04 -11.03
C GLN A 173 -0.47 26.65 -12.39
N GLU A 174 -0.14 27.91 -12.62
CA GLU A 174 -0.36 28.61 -13.89
C GLU A 174 0.40 27.94 -15.02
N LEU A 175 1.68 27.61 -14.82
CA LEU A 175 2.50 26.88 -15.80
C LEU A 175 1.91 25.51 -16.13
N LEU A 176 1.42 24.77 -15.13
CA LEU A 176 0.77 23.48 -15.35
C LEU A 176 -0.54 23.60 -16.11
N LEU A 177 -1.39 24.57 -15.76
CA LEU A 177 -2.65 24.83 -16.45
C LEU A 177 -2.43 25.25 -17.90
N LYS A 178 -1.46 26.13 -18.16
CA LYS A 178 -1.02 26.51 -19.52
C LYS A 178 -0.54 25.30 -20.29
N ALA A 179 0.28 24.44 -19.68
CA ALA A 179 0.74 23.20 -20.31
C ALA A 179 -0.39 22.19 -20.57
N LEU A 180 -1.50 22.26 -19.82
CA LEU A 180 -2.71 21.46 -20.01
C LEU A 180 -3.73 22.14 -20.94
N SER A 181 -3.43 23.36 -21.41
CA SER A 181 -4.27 24.16 -22.32
C SER A 181 -5.67 24.40 -21.77
N TRP A 182 -5.81 24.69 -20.46
CA TRP A 182 -7.08 24.98 -19.82
C TRP A 182 -6.91 26.01 -18.70
N ASP A 183 -7.70 27.06 -18.77
CA ASP A 183 -7.64 28.20 -17.85
C ASP A 183 -8.58 28.06 -16.63
N GLY A 184 -9.46 27.07 -16.65
CA GLY A 184 -10.41 26.82 -15.56
C GLY A 184 -11.71 27.61 -15.71
N SER A 185 -11.98 28.30 -16.83
CA SER A 185 -13.18 29.10 -17.04
C SER A 185 -14.26 28.36 -17.85
N THR A 186 -13.86 27.41 -18.70
CA THR A 186 -14.74 26.73 -19.65
C THR A 186 -15.01 25.29 -19.27
N THR A 187 -16.04 24.68 -19.87
CA THR A 187 -16.33 23.25 -19.76
C THR A 187 -15.14 22.43 -20.29
N PRO A 188 -14.64 21.45 -19.53
CA PRO A 188 -13.59 20.54 -20.00
C PRO A 188 -14.07 19.68 -21.18
N GLU A 189 -13.32 19.66 -22.28
CA GLU A 189 -13.66 18.89 -23.49
C GLU A 189 -12.64 17.81 -23.82
N THR A 190 -11.36 18.06 -23.54
CA THR A 190 -10.25 17.17 -23.87
C THR A 190 -9.71 16.46 -22.62
N SER A 191 -8.99 15.36 -22.82
CA SER A 191 -8.30 14.69 -21.72
C SER A 191 -7.35 15.62 -20.95
N ARG A 192 -6.75 16.60 -21.61
CA ARG A 192 -5.90 17.62 -20.96
C ARG A 192 -6.73 18.52 -20.05
N HIS A 193 -7.87 18.99 -20.51
CA HIS A 193 -8.79 19.82 -19.71
C HIS A 193 -9.30 19.06 -18.47
N TYR A 194 -9.68 17.78 -18.63
CA TYR A 194 -10.11 16.96 -17.51
C TYR A 194 -8.98 16.70 -16.49
N VAL A 195 -7.72 16.59 -16.93
CA VAL A 195 -6.58 16.47 -16.01
C VAL A 195 -6.31 17.79 -15.29
N ALA A 196 -6.43 18.93 -15.97
CA ALA A 196 -6.31 20.25 -15.35
C ALA A 196 -7.43 20.49 -14.33
N TRP A 197 -8.67 20.14 -14.68
CA TRP A 197 -9.80 20.19 -13.76
C TRP A 197 -9.55 19.33 -12.52
N ALA A 198 -9.13 18.07 -12.71
CA ALA A 198 -8.84 17.16 -11.60
C ALA A 198 -7.73 17.68 -10.69
N PHE A 199 -6.72 18.34 -11.26
CA PHE A 199 -5.63 18.95 -10.50
C PHE A 199 -6.13 20.13 -9.66
N ARG A 200 -6.89 21.06 -10.24
CA ARG A 200 -7.50 22.18 -9.47
C ARG A 200 -8.44 21.67 -8.40
N PHE A 201 -9.27 20.68 -8.72
CA PHE A 201 -10.19 20.09 -7.75
C PHE A 201 -9.45 19.40 -6.60
N ALA A 202 -8.28 18.78 -6.88
CA ALA A 202 -7.43 18.18 -5.85
C ALA A 202 -6.83 19.24 -4.91
N LEU A 203 -6.46 20.43 -5.44
CA LEU A 203 -5.96 21.56 -4.64
C LEU A 203 -7.02 22.14 -3.68
N GLU A 204 -8.30 22.06 -4.07
CA GLU A 204 -9.40 22.55 -3.24
C GLU A 204 -9.88 21.55 -2.18
N THR A 205 -9.85 20.26 -2.51
CA THR A 205 -10.51 19.21 -1.72
C THR A 205 -9.56 18.29 -0.97
N ALA A 206 -8.27 18.34 -1.27
CA ALA A 206 -7.28 17.38 -0.80
C ALA A 206 -7.63 15.89 -1.11
N MET A 207 -8.53 15.63 -2.06
CA MET A 207 -8.90 14.27 -2.48
C MET A 207 -7.73 13.58 -3.19
N ARG A 208 -7.68 12.25 -3.08
CA ARG A 208 -6.69 11.46 -3.83
C ARG A 208 -7.08 11.39 -5.31
N GLN A 209 -6.08 11.38 -6.20
CA GLN A 209 -6.31 11.26 -7.66
C GLN A 209 -7.32 10.15 -8.00
N GLY A 210 -7.16 8.95 -7.41
CA GLY A 210 -8.06 7.84 -7.68
C GLY A 210 -9.49 8.06 -7.20
N GLU A 211 -9.70 8.82 -6.14
CA GLU A 211 -11.02 9.21 -5.63
C GLU A 211 -11.70 10.20 -6.60
N ILE A 212 -10.96 11.20 -7.06
CA ILE A 212 -11.45 12.18 -8.05
C ILE A 212 -11.85 11.49 -9.35
N LEU A 213 -10.99 10.59 -9.88
CA LEU A 213 -11.26 9.88 -11.12
C LEU A 213 -12.41 8.86 -11.02
N ALA A 214 -12.70 8.37 -9.81
CA ALA A 214 -13.79 7.42 -9.57
C ALA A 214 -15.11 8.08 -9.19
N MET A 215 -15.12 9.40 -8.98
CA MET A 215 -16.27 10.17 -8.50
C MET A 215 -17.46 10.10 -9.47
N ARG A 216 -18.66 9.94 -8.92
CA ARG A 216 -19.93 9.89 -9.64
C ARG A 216 -20.84 11.04 -9.23
N ARG A 217 -21.81 11.39 -10.06
CA ARG A 217 -22.78 12.46 -9.74
C ARG A 217 -23.55 12.20 -8.46
N LYS A 218 -23.95 10.97 -8.21
CA LYS A 218 -24.67 10.58 -6.99
C LYS A 218 -23.88 10.80 -5.70
N ASP A 219 -22.53 10.90 -5.81
CA ASP A 219 -21.64 11.14 -4.68
C ASP A 219 -21.60 12.60 -4.28
N ILE A 220 -22.03 13.52 -5.16
CA ILE A 220 -22.10 14.96 -4.89
C ILE A 220 -23.40 15.22 -4.11
N LYS A 221 -23.24 15.82 -2.93
CA LYS A 221 -24.33 16.26 -2.06
C LYS A 221 -24.29 17.78 -1.90
N GLU A 222 -25.31 18.33 -1.27
CA GLU A 222 -25.32 19.76 -0.95
C GLU A 222 -24.14 20.08 -0.02
N GLY A 223 -23.14 20.79 -0.54
CA GLY A 223 -21.97 21.24 0.23
C GLY A 223 -20.83 20.24 0.42
N PHE A 224 -20.94 18.98 0.00
CA PHE A 224 -19.86 17.99 0.16
C PHE A 224 -19.90 16.88 -0.90
N VAL A 225 -18.78 16.18 -1.06
CA VAL A 225 -18.71 14.90 -1.80
C VAL A 225 -18.68 13.76 -0.79
N HIS A 226 -19.59 12.81 -0.93
CA HIS A 226 -19.58 11.56 -0.17
C HIS A 226 -18.71 10.52 -0.86
N LEU A 227 -17.66 10.05 -0.19
CA LEU A 227 -16.81 8.97 -0.66
C LEU A 227 -17.18 7.67 0.07
N PRO A 228 -17.89 6.75 -0.60
CA PRO A 228 -18.52 5.59 0.06
C PRO A 228 -17.50 4.58 0.59
N MET A 229 -16.37 4.43 -0.07
CA MET A 229 -15.27 3.57 0.38
C MET A 229 -13.94 4.13 -0.09
N THR A 230 -13.05 4.41 0.84
CA THR A 230 -11.71 4.92 0.52
C THR A 230 -10.67 3.78 0.55
N LYS A 231 -9.44 4.08 0.10
CA LYS A 231 -8.31 3.16 0.20
C LYS A 231 -8.10 2.61 1.63
N ASN A 232 -8.55 3.34 2.64
CA ASN A 232 -8.42 2.97 4.04
C ASN A 232 -9.62 2.14 4.57
N GLY A 233 -10.66 1.90 3.76
CA GLY A 233 -11.81 1.07 4.12
C GLY A 233 -12.95 1.81 4.81
N GLU A 234 -12.84 3.14 5.02
CA GLU A 234 -13.86 3.96 5.66
C GLU A 234 -14.47 4.95 4.66
N SER A 235 -15.77 5.22 4.80
CA SER A 235 -16.45 6.30 4.08
C SER A 235 -16.07 7.65 4.70
N ARG A 236 -16.13 8.71 3.90
CA ARG A 236 -15.97 10.08 4.41
C ARG A 236 -16.66 11.11 3.54
N ASN A 237 -16.96 12.25 4.15
CA ASN A 237 -17.49 13.42 3.48
C ASN A 237 -16.37 14.45 3.31
N VAL A 238 -16.22 14.98 2.10
CA VAL A 238 -15.24 16.01 1.75
C VAL A 238 -16.01 17.30 1.49
N PRO A 239 -15.87 18.33 2.33
CA PRO A 239 -16.56 19.61 2.13
C PRO A 239 -16.08 20.31 0.86
N LEU A 240 -16.98 21.03 0.20
CA LEU A 240 -16.73 21.75 -1.05
C LEU A 240 -16.59 23.26 -0.75
N SER A 241 -15.45 23.82 -1.12
CA SER A 241 -15.25 25.27 -1.19
C SER A 241 -16.10 25.89 -2.31
N GLY A 242 -16.25 27.19 -2.31
CA GLY A 242 -16.91 27.92 -3.42
C GLY A 242 -16.27 27.57 -4.78
N GLU A 243 -14.93 27.55 -4.83
CA GLU A 243 -14.19 27.18 -6.05
C GLU A 243 -14.40 25.70 -6.43
N ALA A 244 -14.44 24.79 -5.49
CA ALA A 244 -14.75 23.38 -5.77
C ALA A 244 -16.17 23.22 -6.34
N LYS A 245 -17.16 23.96 -5.84
CA LYS A 245 -18.52 23.99 -6.38
C LYS A 245 -18.54 24.58 -7.80
N ARG A 246 -17.82 25.67 -8.03
CA ARG A 246 -17.67 26.29 -9.36
C ARG A 246 -17.06 25.30 -10.36
N LEU A 247 -15.99 24.60 -9.99
CA LEU A 247 -15.38 23.57 -10.83
C LEU A 247 -16.36 22.44 -11.17
N LEU A 248 -17.18 22.00 -10.22
CA LEU A 248 -18.21 20.98 -10.48
C LEU A 248 -19.29 21.48 -11.46
N SER A 249 -19.66 22.75 -11.42
CA SER A 249 -20.65 23.32 -12.34
C SER A 249 -20.18 23.39 -13.78
N LEU A 250 -18.86 23.40 -14.02
CA LEU A 250 -18.27 23.37 -15.36
C LEU A 250 -18.32 21.99 -16.02
N LEU A 251 -18.58 20.92 -15.27
CA LEU A 251 -18.61 19.58 -15.85
C LEU A 251 -19.87 19.31 -16.67
N PRO A 252 -19.77 18.65 -17.83
CA PRO A 252 -20.91 18.32 -18.67
C PRO A 252 -22.00 17.57 -17.90
N LYS A 253 -23.26 17.92 -18.09
CA LYS A 253 -24.41 17.20 -17.50
C LYS A 253 -24.70 15.92 -18.30
N GLY A 254 -25.28 14.91 -17.64
CA GLY A 254 -25.85 13.73 -18.33
C GLY A 254 -25.11 12.41 -18.13
N THR A 255 -23.87 12.40 -17.65
CA THR A 255 -23.15 11.15 -17.38
C THR A 255 -23.04 10.89 -15.88
N ASP A 256 -23.18 9.61 -15.43
CA ASP A 256 -23.00 9.24 -14.01
C ASP A 256 -21.55 9.45 -13.57
N LYS A 257 -20.59 9.02 -14.39
CA LYS A 257 -19.15 9.25 -14.15
C LYS A 257 -18.79 10.69 -14.52
N LEU A 258 -18.20 11.42 -13.58
CA LEU A 258 -17.92 12.85 -13.76
C LEU A 258 -16.78 13.12 -14.76
N LEU A 259 -15.74 12.29 -14.76
CA LEU A 259 -14.57 12.45 -15.61
C LEU A 259 -14.48 11.30 -16.61
N PRO A 260 -14.51 11.54 -17.94
CA PRO A 260 -14.43 10.51 -18.97
C PRO A 260 -12.99 10.03 -19.23
N ILE A 261 -12.13 10.12 -18.23
CA ILE A 261 -10.73 9.66 -18.29
C ILE A 261 -10.45 8.62 -17.21
N ASP A 262 -9.52 7.73 -17.49
CA ASP A 262 -9.01 6.76 -16.53
C ASP A 262 -7.66 7.19 -15.92
N LYS A 263 -7.15 6.34 -15.02
CA LYS A 263 -5.88 6.60 -14.35
C LYS A 263 -4.68 6.59 -15.30
N GLN A 264 -4.69 5.78 -16.36
CA GLN A 264 -3.57 5.69 -17.31
C GLN A 264 -3.51 6.96 -18.16
N ILE A 265 -4.65 7.39 -18.69
CA ILE A 265 -4.77 8.65 -19.44
C ILE A 265 -4.35 9.83 -18.56
N CYS A 266 -4.85 9.89 -17.33
CA CYS A 266 -4.51 10.96 -16.38
C CYS A 266 -3.00 11.00 -16.10
N CYS A 267 -2.38 9.87 -15.76
CA CYS A 267 -0.94 9.81 -15.49
C CYS A 267 -0.09 10.18 -16.72
N ALA A 268 -0.42 9.64 -17.90
CA ALA A 268 0.33 9.93 -19.11
C ALA A 268 0.21 11.40 -19.53
N THR A 269 -0.98 11.99 -19.41
CA THR A 269 -1.23 13.40 -19.72
C THR A 269 -0.51 14.32 -18.73
N TRP A 270 -0.57 14.00 -17.44
CA TRP A 270 0.17 14.73 -16.39
C TRP A 270 1.68 14.70 -16.61
N MET A 271 2.25 13.52 -16.92
CA MET A 271 3.69 13.38 -17.20
C MET A 271 4.14 14.26 -18.37
N ARG A 272 3.34 14.35 -19.44
CA ARG A 272 3.64 15.22 -20.58
C ARG A 272 3.49 16.71 -20.24
N ALA A 273 2.47 17.07 -19.47
CA ALA A 273 2.23 18.46 -19.05
C ALA A 273 3.36 19.00 -18.17
N LYS A 274 3.73 18.28 -17.10
CA LYS A 274 4.81 18.71 -16.21
C LYS A 274 6.16 18.82 -16.91
N LYS A 275 6.44 17.96 -17.92
CA LYS A 275 7.65 18.06 -18.74
C LYS A 275 7.63 19.34 -19.58
N ARG A 276 6.49 19.68 -20.21
CA ARG A 276 6.34 20.92 -20.97
C ARG A 276 6.45 22.17 -20.11
N ALA A 277 5.95 22.11 -18.88
CA ALA A 277 6.02 23.20 -17.91
C ALA A 277 7.41 23.35 -17.26
N GLY A 278 8.38 22.46 -17.53
CA GLY A 278 9.66 22.45 -16.81
C GLY A 278 9.59 21.95 -15.36
N LEU A 279 8.44 21.43 -14.94
CA LEU A 279 8.12 21.05 -13.54
C LEU A 279 8.18 19.53 -13.33
N SER A 280 9.19 18.86 -13.90
CA SER A 280 9.35 17.40 -13.85
C SER A 280 9.40 16.82 -12.43
N HIS A 281 9.75 17.63 -11.45
CA HIS A 281 9.81 17.29 -10.03
C HIS A 281 8.42 17.19 -9.38
N ILE A 282 7.38 17.85 -9.91
CA ILE A 282 6.02 17.85 -9.34
C ILE A 282 5.26 16.57 -9.74
N ASN A 283 4.65 15.92 -8.77
CA ASN A 283 3.72 14.80 -8.97
C ASN A 283 2.28 15.24 -8.73
N PHE A 284 1.31 14.57 -9.37
CA PHE A 284 -0.10 14.89 -9.12
C PHE A 284 -0.47 14.80 -7.64
N HIS A 285 0.15 13.89 -6.88
CA HIS A 285 -0.13 13.73 -5.45
C HIS A 285 0.32 14.94 -4.60
N ASP A 286 1.28 15.72 -5.11
CA ASP A 286 1.74 16.94 -4.43
C ASP A 286 0.63 18.00 -4.35
N SER A 287 -0.41 17.97 -5.24
CA SER A 287 -1.61 18.80 -5.13
C SER A 287 -2.38 18.56 -3.82
N ARG A 288 -2.45 17.31 -3.38
CA ARG A 288 -3.07 16.97 -2.10
C ARG A 288 -2.22 17.48 -0.93
N HIS A 289 -0.90 17.38 -1.00
CA HIS A 289 0.00 17.95 0.01
C HIS A 289 -0.18 19.46 0.11
N GLU A 290 -0.24 20.15 -1.04
CA GLU A 290 -0.48 21.60 -1.10
C GLU A 290 -1.85 21.97 -0.51
N ALA A 291 -2.93 21.26 -0.89
CA ALA A 291 -4.26 21.47 -0.34
C ALA A 291 -4.29 21.33 1.19
N ILE A 292 -3.67 20.29 1.73
CA ILE A 292 -3.59 20.07 3.18
C ILE A 292 -2.82 21.21 3.84
N THR A 293 -1.68 21.61 3.29
CA THR A 293 -0.90 22.73 3.82
C THR A 293 -1.72 24.04 3.85
N ARG A 294 -2.50 24.34 2.81
CA ARG A 294 -3.41 25.49 2.78
C ARG A 294 -4.52 25.38 3.83
N MET A 295 -5.10 24.19 4.02
CA MET A 295 -6.10 23.95 5.05
C MET A 295 -5.54 24.17 6.46
N VAL A 296 -4.27 23.83 6.70
CA VAL A 296 -3.59 24.07 7.98
C VAL A 296 -3.19 25.55 8.13
N LYS A 297 -2.41 26.08 7.19
CA LYS A 297 -1.77 27.40 7.34
C LYS A 297 -2.76 28.58 7.10
N VAL A 298 -3.66 28.44 6.11
CA VAL A 298 -4.58 29.53 5.72
C VAL A 298 -5.93 29.40 6.41
N ARG A 299 -6.51 28.19 6.45
CA ARG A 299 -7.83 27.96 7.06
C ARG A 299 -7.75 27.62 8.55
N LYS A 300 -6.57 27.45 9.10
CA LYS A 300 -6.29 27.13 10.53
C LYS A 300 -7.17 25.95 11.04
N LEU A 301 -7.43 24.93 10.22
CA LEU A 301 -8.30 23.80 10.60
C LEU A 301 -7.64 22.95 11.67
N PRO A 302 -8.36 22.55 12.73
CA PRO A 302 -7.87 21.60 13.73
C PRO A 302 -7.49 20.25 13.08
N VAL A 303 -6.47 19.59 13.63
CA VAL A 303 -5.92 18.35 13.06
C VAL A 303 -6.93 17.21 12.99
N GLU A 304 -7.86 17.14 13.95
CA GLU A 304 -8.93 16.14 14.01
C GLU A 304 -9.94 16.33 12.87
N VAL A 305 -10.30 17.59 12.60
CA VAL A 305 -11.18 17.95 11.47
C VAL A 305 -10.50 17.62 10.16
N LEU A 306 -9.23 18.00 10.02
CA LEU A 306 -8.44 17.72 8.84
C LEU A 306 -8.27 16.19 8.60
N ALA A 307 -8.08 15.41 9.66
CA ALA A 307 -8.01 13.95 9.56
C ALA A 307 -9.29 13.33 8.98
N LYS A 308 -10.46 13.81 9.41
CA LYS A 308 -11.77 13.39 8.89
C LYS A 308 -11.95 13.77 7.41
N ILE A 309 -11.60 14.99 7.02
CA ILE A 309 -11.71 15.48 5.63
C ILE A 309 -10.78 14.66 4.72
N THR A 310 -9.54 14.49 5.12
CA THR A 310 -8.51 13.88 4.29
C THR A 310 -8.49 12.35 4.36
N GLY A 311 -9.11 11.75 5.39
CA GLY A 311 -9.14 10.30 5.63
C GLY A 311 -7.78 9.73 6.01
N HIS A 312 -7.06 10.40 6.92
CA HIS A 312 -5.87 9.86 7.56
C HIS A 312 -6.29 9.04 8.79
N LYS A 313 -5.84 7.79 8.88
CA LYS A 313 -6.14 6.91 10.01
C LYS A 313 -5.46 7.33 11.30
N THR A 314 -4.29 7.96 11.21
CA THR A 314 -3.50 8.41 12.36
C THR A 314 -3.23 9.90 12.26
N ILE A 315 -3.54 10.61 13.32
CA ILE A 315 -3.29 12.05 13.46
C ILE A 315 -1.79 12.34 13.41
N SER A 316 -0.96 11.43 13.94
CA SER A 316 0.50 11.57 13.94
C SER A 316 1.11 11.80 12.55
N MET A 317 0.50 11.24 11.48
CA MET A 317 0.95 11.49 10.10
C MET A 317 0.72 12.94 9.68
N LEU A 318 -0.39 13.55 10.11
CA LEU A 318 -0.69 14.94 9.83
C LEU A 318 0.17 15.88 10.68
N VAL A 319 0.27 15.59 11.98
CA VAL A 319 1.08 16.39 12.92
C VAL A 319 2.53 16.47 12.43
N ASN A 320 3.17 15.33 12.20
CA ASN A 320 4.57 15.28 11.79
C ASN A 320 4.87 15.89 10.40
N THR A 321 3.84 16.07 9.56
CA THR A 321 4.04 16.58 8.19
C THR A 321 3.57 18.01 8.02
N TYR A 322 2.48 18.41 8.67
CA TYR A 322 1.79 19.69 8.38
C TYR A 322 1.61 20.59 9.60
N TYR A 323 1.60 20.02 10.82
CA TYR A 323 1.46 20.76 12.09
C TYR A 323 2.79 20.78 12.86
N ASN A 324 3.90 20.81 12.16
CA ASN A 324 5.21 21.00 12.76
C ASN A 324 5.66 22.46 12.51
N PRO A 325 5.23 23.42 13.38
CA PRO A 325 5.56 24.82 13.21
C PRO A 325 7.07 25.01 13.38
N ASP A 326 7.66 25.87 12.59
CA ASP A 326 9.02 26.35 12.85
C ASP A 326 9.02 27.38 14.00
N ALA A 327 10.22 27.81 14.42
CA ALA A 327 10.35 28.73 15.55
C ALA A 327 9.61 30.06 15.31
N GLN A 328 9.51 30.49 14.06
CA GLN A 328 8.87 31.75 13.68
C GLN A 328 7.34 31.59 13.67
N ASP A 329 6.83 30.47 13.14
CA ASP A 329 5.41 30.10 13.23
C ASP A 329 4.94 30.05 14.72
N LEU A 330 5.81 29.55 15.65
CA LEU A 330 5.51 29.49 17.07
C LEU A 330 5.45 30.88 17.70
N VAL A 331 6.37 31.78 17.38
CA VAL A 331 6.36 33.18 17.87
C VAL A 331 5.11 33.92 17.42
N GLU A 332 4.71 33.76 16.15
CA GLU A 332 3.47 34.36 15.63
C GLU A 332 2.23 33.81 16.35
N MET A 333 2.16 32.49 16.56
CA MET A 333 1.06 31.86 17.30
C MET A 333 0.92 32.37 18.74
N PHE A 334 2.06 32.62 19.43
CA PHE A 334 2.05 33.17 20.78
C PHE A 334 1.57 34.62 20.82
N ASN A 335 2.00 35.43 19.84
CA ASN A 335 1.62 36.85 19.77
C ASN A 335 0.14 37.05 19.36
N ASP A 336 -0.39 36.20 18.47
CA ASP A 336 -1.80 36.21 18.06
C ASP A 336 -2.78 35.83 19.21
N SER A 337 -2.28 35.16 20.26
CA SER A 337 -3.10 34.76 21.42
C SER A 337 -3.26 35.87 22.49
N GLU A 338 -2.53 36.98 22.37
CA GLU A 338 -2.59 38.13 23.29
C GLU A 338 -3.45 39.28 22.75
N SER A 339 -4.04 39.13 21.53
CA SER A 339 -4.96 40.10 20.91
C SER A 339 -6.39 39.59 20.98
#